data_73a4bd1aa5d554e0f061a3f7495886df
#
_entry.id   73a4bd1aa5d554e0f061a3f7495886df
#
_cell.length_a   1.000
_cell.length_b   1.000
_cell.length_c   1.000
_cell.angle_alpha   90.00
_cell.angle_beta   90.00
_cell.angle_gamma   90.00
#
_symmetry.space_group_name_H-M   'P 1'
#
loop_
_entity.id
_entity.type
_entity.pdbx_description
1 polymer ?
#
loop_
_entity_poly.entity_id
_entity_poly.type
_entity_poly.pdbx_seq_one_letter_code
_entity_poly.pdbx_strand_id
1 'polypeptide(L)'
;MAKFCLKSSQADAEFILKSKDIYRTICDDGSPSREDMVIPDGWINVVAYVDDKPAGCFVLHKQNCITMECHVQILAEYRHLSKEMSDAMLAWVWSNTTAQKLTANIPFDCENVKNFAEIMGFKIEGVNEDSIMKNGKVLSQWYLGIRKWQ
;
A
#
# COMPACT_ATOMS: atom_id res chain seq x y z
N MET A 1 -10.63 -14.57 16.12
CA MET A 1 -10.01 -14.22 14.85
C MET A 1 -10.91 -13.24 14.08
N ALA A 2 -10.40 -12.07 13.75
CA ALA A 2 -11.19 -11.09 13.00
C ALA A 2 -11.47 -11.63 11.59
N LYS A 3 -12.72 -11.49 11.13
CA LYS A 3 -13.09 -11.82 9.76
C LYS A 3 -13.08 -10.55 8.93
N PHE A 4 -12.34 -10.57 7.86
CA PHE A 4 -12.31 -9.49 6.88
C PHE A 4 -13.10 -9.91 5.65
N CYS A 5 -13.97 -9.03 5.19
CA CYS A 5 -14.54 -9.14 3.86
C CYS A 5 -13.63 -8.40 2.90
N LEU A 6 -13.17 -9.07 1.85
CA LEU A 6 -12.26 -8.50 0.85
C LEU A 6 -12.98 -8.38 -0.48
N LYS A 7 -12.99 -7.18 -1.04
CA LYS A 7 -13.48 -6.95 -2.40
C LYS A 7 -12.88 -5.70 -3.01
N SER A 8 -12.86 -5.65 -4.33
CA SER A 8 -12.44 -4.44 -5.05
C SER A 8 -13.53 -3.38 -4.98
N SER A 9 -13.14 -2.15 -4.66
CA SER A 9 -14.01 -0.98 -4.69
C SER A 9 -13.15 0.26 -4.86
N GLN A 10 -13.17 0.87 -6.02
CA GLN A 10 -12.39 2.10 -6.26
C GLN A 10 -12.84 3.22 -5.33
N ALA A 11 -14.15 3.40 -5.16
CA ALA A 11 -14.67 4.46 -4.28
C ALA A 11 -14.20 4.29 -2.83
N ASP A 12 -14.25 3.08 -2.29
CA ASP A 12 -13.83 2.82 -0.91
C ASP A 12 -12.31 2.86 -0.74
N ALA A 13 -11.56 2.41 -1.74
CA ALA A 13 -10.10 2.57 -1.74
C ALA A 13 -9.70 4.06 -1.75
N GLU A 14 -10.34 4.87 -2.60
CA GLU A 14 -10.10 6.31 -2.63
C GLU A 14 -10.52 6.99 -1.32
N PHE A 15 -11.62 6.56 -0.71
CA PHE A 15 -12.02 7.04 0.62
C PHE A 15 -10.90 6.83 1.65
N ILE A 16 -10.27 5.66 1.66
CA ILE A 16 -9.15 5.36 2.55
C ILE A 16 -7.96 6.25 2.25
N LEU A 17 -7.58 6.38 0.97
CA LEU A 17 -6.43 7.19 0.56
C LEU A 17 -6.62 8.69 0.87
N LYS A 18 -7.84 9.18 0.86
CA LYS A 18 -8.19 10.57 1.17
C LYS A 18 -8.29 10.87 2.66
N SER A 19 -8.21 9.86 3.52
CA SER A 19 -8.12 10.08 4.96
C SER A 19 -6.92 10.97 5.28
N LYS A 20 -7.09 11.95 6.15
CA LYS A 20 -6.04 12.95 6.45
C LYS A 20 -4.71 12.32 6.85
N ASP A 21 -4.76 11.34 7.74
CA ASP A 21 -3.54 10.69 8.24
C ASP A 21 -2.83 9.91 7.15
N ILE A 22 -3.58 9.24 6.28
CA ILE A 22 -3.02 8.46 5.18
C ILE A 22 -2.49 9.39 4.09
N TYR A 23 -3.28 10.34 3.63
CA TYR A 23 -2.88 11.27 2.59
C TYR A 23 -1.57 11.98 2.95
N ARG A 24 -1.46 12.46 4.19
CA ARG A 24 -0.24 13.13 4.68
C ARG A 24 1.00 12.26 4.57
N THR A 25 0.85 10.94 4.73
CA THR A 25 1.96 9.99 4.67
C THR A 25 2.35 9.64 3.23
N ILE A 26 1.37 9.49 2.34
CA ILE A 26 1.59 9.00 0.97
C ILE A 26 1.86 10.11 -0.04
N CYS A 27 1.46 11.34 0.21
CA CYS A 27 1.66 12.44 -0.73
C CYS A 27 3.12 12.91 -0.74
N ASP A 28 3.53 13.41 -1.90
CA ASP A 28 4.77 14.14 -2.10
C ASP A 28 4.48 15.52 -2.68
N ASP A 29 5.51 16.30 -2.99
CA ASP A 29 5.35 17.67 -3.45
C ASP A 29 4.71 17.79 -4.84
N GLY A 30 4.65 16.68 -5.59
CA GLY A 30 3.97 16.61 -6.90
C GLY A 30 2.58 16.01 -6.85
N SER A 31 2.10 15.60 -5.68
CA SER A 31 0.78 14.97 -5.55
C SER A 31 -0.36 15.96 -5.75
N PRO A 32 -1.52 15.53 -6.30
CA PRO A 32 -2.72 16.37 -6.32
C PRO A 32 -3.21 16.66 -4.92
N SER A 33 -4.13 17.61 -4.78
CA SER A 33 -4.77 17.86 -3.49
C SER A 33 -5.51 16.62 -3.00
N ARG A 34 -5.76 16.55 -1.70
CA ARG A 34 -6.48 15.43 -1.11
C ARG A 34 -7.83 15.16 -1.76
N GLU A 35 -8.56 16.23 -2.06
CA GLU A 35 -9.88 16.17 -2.70
C GLU A 35 -9.80 15.65 -4.14
N ASP A 36 -8.70 15.91 -4.83
CA ASP A 36 -8.50 15.56 -6.23
C ASP A 36 -7.78 14.22 -6.42
N MET A 37 -7.46 13.53 -5.32
CA MET A 37 -6.78 12.25 -5.39
C MET A 37 -7.71 11.18 -5.96
N VAL A 38 -7.27 10.53 -7.03
CA VAL A 38 -7.97 9.41 -7.68
C VAL A 38 -6.99 8.28 -7.96
N ILE A 39 -7.50 7.06 -7.94
CA ILE A 39 -6.72 5.90 -8.38
C ILE A 39 -6.75 5.88 -9.91
N PRO A 40 -5.58 5.84 -10.58
CA PRO A 40 -5.55 5.78 -12.04
C PRO A 40 -6.28 4.56 -12.61
N ASP A 41 -6.86 4.72 -13.79
CA ASP A 41 -7.50 3.63 -14.50
C ASP A 41 -6.53 2.47 -14.75
N GLY A 42 -7.03 1.25 -14.62
CA GLY A 42 -6.23 0.03 -14.83
C GLY A 42 -5.44 -0.42 -13.61
N TRP A 43 -5.40 0.37 -12.54
CA TRP A 43 -4.82 -0.08 -11.27
C TRP A 43 -5.78 -1.04 -10.57
N ILE A 44 -5.21 -2.00 -9.86
CA ILE A 44 -5.96 -3.02 -9.13
C ILE A 44 -6.09 -2.56 -7.68
N ASN A 45 -7.24 -2.80 -7.07
CA ASN A 45 -7.41 -2.56 -5.65
C ASN A 45 -8.13 -3.74 -4.98
N VAL A 46 -7.85 -3.92 -3.71
CA VAL A 46 -8.63 -4.75 -2.80
C VAL A 46 -8.84 -3.98 -1.51
N VAL A 47 -10.07 -3.95 -1.04
CA VAL A 47 -10.45 -3.27 0.21
C VAL A 47 -10.83 -4.32 1.24
N ALA A 48 -10.29 -4.17 2.45
CA ALA A 48 -10.69 -4.96 3.60
C ALA A 48 -11.76 -4.21 4.40
N TYR A 49 -12.84 -4.90 4.70
CA TYR A 49 -13.97 -4.38 5.45
C TYR A 49 -14.06 -5.06 6.81
N VAL A 50 -14.28 -4.26 7.84
CA VAL A 50 -14.56 -4.71 9.20
C VAL A 50 -15.96 -4.18 9.57
N ASP A 51 -16.89 -5.08 9.91
CA ASP A 51 -18.28 -4.72 10.19
C ASP A 51 -18.89 -3.85 9.08
N ASP A 52 -18.67 -4.28 7.82
CA ASP A 52 -19.13 -3.60 6.59
C ASP A 52 -18.57 -2.18 6.37
N LYS A 53 -17.52 -1.81 7.09
CA LYS A 53 -16.85 -0.50 6.92
C LYS A 53 -15.47 -0.68 6.30
N PRO A 54 -15.10 0.18 5.34
CA PRO A 54 -13.74 0.15 4.79
C PRO A 54 -12.71 0.39 5.88
N ALA A 55 -11.74 -0.49 5.99
CA ALA A 55 -10.73 -0.45 7.06
C ALA A 55 -9.30 -0.31 6.53
N GLY A 56 -9.02 -0.90 5.39
CA GLY A 56 -7.72 -0.83 4.74
C GLY A 56 -7.79 -1.23 3.30
N CYS A 57 -6.74 -0.95 2.54
CA CYS A 57 -6.67 -1.33 1.13
C CYS A 57 -5.25 -1.63 0.68
N PHE A 58 -5.14 -2.51 -0.33
CA PHE A 58 -3.99 -2.61 -1.22
C PHE A 58 -4.37 -1.96 -2.54
N VAL A 59 -3.49 -1.13 -3.05
CA VAL A 59 -3.58 -0.57 -4.39
C VAL A 59 -2.33 -1.00 -5.15
N LEU A 60 -2.51 -1.58 -6.32
CA LEU A 60 -1.42 -2.19 -7.08
C LEU A 60 -1.42 -1.70 -8.52
N HIS A 61 -0.24 -1.54 -9.08
CA HIS A 61 -0.11 -1.29 -10.51
C HIS A 61 1.01 -2.15 -11.10
N LYS A 62 0.78 -2.60 -12.33
CA LYS A 62 1.71 -3.48 -13.03
C LYS A 62 2.98 -2.73 -13.42
N GLN A 63 4.12 -3.35 -13.17
CA GLN A 63 5.39 -2.95 -13.74
C GLN A 63 5.75 -3.82 -14.95
N ASN A 64 5.37 -5.10 -14.88
CA ASN A 64 5.51 -6.08 -15.96
C ASN A 64 4.53 -7.23 -15.73
N CYS A 65 4.66 -8.34 -16.47
CA CYS A 65 3.70 -9.45 -16.40
C CYS A 65 3.67 -10.19 -15.05
N ILE A 66 4.72 -10.09 -14.23
CA ILE A 66 4.80 -10.81 -12.94
C ILE A 66 5.04 -9.90 -11.74
N THR A 67 5.38 -8.63 -11.94
CA THR A 67 5.71 -7.71 -10.86
C THR A 67 4.71 -6.56 -10.79
N MET A 68 4.22 -6.30 -9.60
CA MET A 68 3.37 -5.14 -9.31
C MET A 68 3.94 -4.34 -8.17
N GLU A 69 3.87 -3.02 -8.26
CA GLU A 69 4.13 -2.15 -7.12
C GLU A 69 2.85 -2.06 -6.28
N CYS A 70 3.00 -2.18 -4.96
CA CYS A 70 1.86 -2.11 -4.06
C CYS A 70 1.96 -0.96 -3.07
N HIS A 71 0.78 -0.44 -2.73
CA HIS A 71 0.58 0.56 -1.70
C HIS A 71 -0.41 -0.01 -0.70
N VAL A 72 -0.01 -0.11 0.56
CA VAL A 72 -0.82 -0.68 1.64
C VAL A 72 -1.19 0.44 2.59
N GLN A 73 -2.47 0.63 2.80
CA GLN A 73 -2.96 1.67 3.70
C GLN A 73 -4.02 1.10 4.64
N ILE A 74 -3.89 1.39 5.92
CA ILE A 74 -4.84 0.94 6.94
C ILE A 74 -5.24 2.15 7.77
N LEU A 75 -6.55 2.37 7.92
CA LEU A 75 -7.07 3.47 8.73
C LEU A 75 -6.60 3.33 10.17
N ALA A 76 -6.32 4.46 10.82
CA ALA A 76 -5.73 4.50 12.16
C ALA A 76 -6.49 3.67 13.19
N GLU A 77 -7.82 3.71 13.14
CA GLU A 77 -8.69 2.97 14.06
C GLU A 77 -8.62 1.45 13.92
N TYR A 78 -8.08 0.94 12.80
CA TYR A 78 -7.94 -0.50 12.51
C TYR A 78 -6.50 -1.00 12.55
N ARG A 79 -5.54 -0.16 12.94
CA ARG A 79 -4.10 -0.54 12.91
C ARG A 79 -3.74 -1.69 13.82
N HIS A 80 -4.52 -1.92 14.87
CA HIS A 80 -4.35 -3.09 15.73
C HIS A 80 -4.61 -4.42 14.99
N LEU A 81 -5.26 -4.38 13.81
CA LEU A 81 -5.53 -5.52 12.95
C LEU A 81 -4.60 -5.56 11.73
N SER A 82 -3.58 -4.70 11.68
CA SER A 82 -2.75 -4.48 10.47
C SER A 82 -2.11 -5.76 9.95
N LYS A 83 -1.54 -6.58 10.80
CA LYS A 83 -0.85 -7.81 10.39
C LYS A 83 -1.84 -8.80 9.77
N GLU A 84 -2.94 -9.07 10.46
CA GLU A 84 -3.97 -10.01 9.99
C GLU A 84 -4.62 -9.53 8.71
N MET A 85 -4.93 -8.25 8.63
CA MET A 85 -5.54 -7.63 7.44
C MET A 85 -4.60 -7.68 6.25
N SER A 86 -3.32 -7.36 6.46
CA SER A 86 -2.32 -7.40 5.41
C SER A 86 -2.05 -8.82 4.90
N ASP A 87 -2.01 -9.79 5.80
CA ASP A 87 -1.88 -11.20 5.40
C ASP A 87 -3.06 -11.66 4.54
N ALA A 88 -4.28 -11.25 4.91
CA ALA A 88 -5.48 -11.58 4.13
C ALA A 88 -5.44 -10.90 2.74
N MET A 89 -5.04 -9.64 2.68
CA MET A 89 -4.93 -8.91 1.41
C MET A 89 -3.82 -9.47 0.53
N LEU A 90 -2.67 -9.87 1.09
CA LEU A 90 -1.62 -10.56 0.33
C LEU A 90 -2.14 -11.87 -0.27
N ALA A 91 -2.83 -12.69 0.52
CA ALA A 91 -3.42 -13.93 0.03
C ALA A 91 -4.41 -13.68 -1.11
N TRP A 92 -5.20 -12.63 -1.01
CA TRP A 92 -6.12 -12.21 -2.08
C TRP A 92 -5.36 -11.84 -3.36
N VAL A 93 -4.29 -11.07 -3.24
CA VAL A 93 -3.47 -10.66 -4.39
C VAL A 93 -2.88 -11.89 -5.10
N TRP A 94 -2.29 -12.81 -4.35
CA TRP A 94 -1.71 -14.03 -4.92
C TRP A 94 -2.74 -14.90 -5.63
N SER A 95 -3.98 -14.89 -5.17
CA SER A 95 -5.06 -15.73 -5.72
C SER A 95 -5.81 -15.06 -6.87
N ASN A 96 -5.82 -13.73 -6.96
CA ASN A 96 -6.68 -12.99 -7.88
C ASN A 96 -5.93 -12.19 -8.94
N THR A 97 -4.61 -12.20 -8.92
CA THR A 97 -3.78 -11.48 -9.90
C THR A 97 -2.70 -12.37 -10.47
N THR A 98 -2.01 -11.88 -11.50
CA THR A 98 -0.87 -12.57 -12.10
C THR A 98 0.45 -12.27 -11.38
N ALA A 99 0.43 -11.49 -10.30
CA ALA A 99 1.64 -11.12 -9.59
C ALA A 99 2.34 -12.33 -8.99
N GLN A 100 3.64 -12.40 -9.20
CA GLN A 100 4.57 -13.33 -8.55
C GLN A 100 5.50 -12.59 -7.60
N LYS A 101 5.58 -11.28 -7.75
CA LYS A 101 6.37 -10.39 -6.90
C LYS A 101 5.61 -9.08 -6.69
N LEU A 102 5.65 -8.57 -5.46
CA LEU A 102 5.23 -7.22 -5.14
C LEU A 102 6.44 -6.40 -4.71
N THR A 103 6.46 -5.15 -5.12
CA THR A 103 7.50 -4.19 -4.73
C THR A 103 6.88 -3.00 -4.02
N ALA A 104 7.66 -2.33 -3.21
CA ALA A 104 7.26 -1.09 -2.55
C ALA A 104 8.45 -0.14 -2.46
N ASN A 105 8.18 1.15 -2.67
CA ASN A 105 9.13 2.23 -2.41
C ASN A 105 8.66 2.97 -1.16
N ILE A 106 9.48 3.02 -0.13
CA ILE A 106 9.12 3.62 1.15
C ILE A 106 10.11 4.74 1.47
N PRO A 107 9.66 5.99 1.58
CA PRO A 107 10.54 7.11 1.90
C PRO A 107 11.26 6.94 3.24
N PHE A 108 12.46 7.48 3.33
CA PHE A 108 13.29 7.37 4.53
C PHE A 108 12.69 8.06 5.77
N ASP A 109 11.72 8.95 5.60
CA ASP A 109 10.98 9.54 6.72
C ASP A 109 9.83 8.67 7.23
N CYS A 110 9.60 7.50 6.61
CA CYS A 110 8.54 6.55 6.96
C CYS A 110 9.12 5.23 7.49
N GLU A 111 10.03 5.29 8.46
CA GLU A 111 10.70 4.10 9.00
C GLU A 111 9.73 3.09 9.62
N ASN A 112 8.68 3.55 10.28
CA ASN A 112 7.64 2.69 10.83
C ASN A 112 6.91 1.90 9.75
N VAL A 113 6.68 2.48 8.58
CA VAL A 113 6.08 1.80 7.43
C VAL A 113 7.04 0.74 6.88
N LYS A 114 8.33 1.07 6.77
CA LYS A 114 9.35 0.11 6.36
C LYS A 114 9.42 -1.08 7.31
N ASN A 115 9.43 -0.84 8.62
CA ASN A 115 9.47 -1.89 9.63
C ASN A 115 8.23 -2.80 9.53
N PHE A 116 7.07 -2.22 9.30
CA PHE A 116 5.84 -3.00 9.12
C PHE A 116 5.90 -3.85 7.84
N ALA A 117 6.41 -3.32 6.74
CA ALA A 117 6.59 -4.08 5.51
C ALA A 117 7.51 -5.29 5.73
N GLU A 118 8.57 -5.14 6.51
CA GLU A 118 9.45 -6.25 6.87
C GLU A 118 8.72 -7.32 7.70
N ILE A 119 7.86 -6.91 8.63
CA ILE A 119 7.01 -7.83 9.41
C ILE A 119 6.07 -8.61 8.49
N MET A 120 5.57 -7.99 7.42
CA MET A 120 4.74 -8.66 6.41
C MET A 120 5.50 -9.66 5.54
N GLY A 121 6.82 -9.63 5.57
CA GLY A 121 7.67 -10.52 4.78
C GLY A 121 8.41 -9.84 3.62
N PHE A 122 8.24 -8.55 3.42
CA PHE A 122 9.05 -7.80 2.46
C PHE A 122 10.50 -7.74 2.90
N LYS A 123 11.41 -7.80 1.95
CA LYS A 123 12.85 -7.67 2.17
C LYS A 123 13.37 -6.43 1.48
N ILE A 124 14.29 -5.72 2.13
CA ILE A 124 14.99 -4.61 1.51
C ILE A 124 15.89 -5.17 0.41
N GLU A 125 15.66 -4.72 -0.83
CA GLU A 125 16.42 -5.12 -2.00
C GLU A 125 17.36 -4.03 -2.49
N GLY A 126 17.22 -2.82 -1.97
CA GLY A 126 18.07 -1.71 -2.32
C GLY A 126 17.54 -0.38 -1.81
N VAL A 127 18.21 0.68 -2.24
CA VAL A 127 17.85 2.06 -1.97
C VAL A 127 17.74 2.80 -3.29
N ASN A 128 16.65 3.52 -3.46
CA ASN A 128 16.45 4.44 -4.56
C ASN A 128 16.87 5.82 -4.06
N GLU A 129 18.08 6.22 -4.40
CA GLU A 129 18.69 7.44 -3.87
C GLU A 129 18.06 8.71 -4.45
N ASP A 130 17.83 9.71 -3.60
CA ASP A 130 17.35 11.04 -3.97
C ASP A 130 16.15 11.00 -4.92
N SER A 131 15.15 10.21 -4.56
CA SER A 131 14.10 9.76 -5.47
C SER A 131 12.72 10.32 -5.20
N ILE A 132 12.53 11.09 -4.14
CA ILE A 132 11.24 11.71 -3.81
C ILE A 132 11.46 13.07 -3.13
N MET A 133 10.58 14.02 -3.39
CA MET A 133 10.61 15.32 -2.72
C MET A 133 9.38 15.48 -1.84
N LYS A 134 9.61 15.71 -0.55
CA LYS A 134 8.55 15.94 0.43
C LYS A 134 8.89 17.17 1.27
N ASN A 135 7.96 18.11 1.31
CA ASN A 135 8.11 19.38 2.06
C ASN A 135 9.39 20.13 1.69
N GLY A 136 9.70 20.18 0.40
CA GLY A 136 10.89 20.84 -0.13
C GLY A 136 12.22 20.11 0.10
N LYS A 137 12.17 18.89 0.64
CA LYS A 137 13.37 18.07 0.88
C LYS A 137 13.42 16.89 -0.07
N VAL A 138 14.57 16.65 -0.67
CA VAL A 138 14.83 15.45 -1.45
C VAL A 138 15.19 14.32 -0.47
N LEU A 139 14.48 13.20 -0.59
CA LEU A 139 14.67 12.02 0.25
C LEU A 139 14.96 10.81 -0.63
N SER A 140 15.68 9.85 -0.07
CA SER A 140 15.81 8.51 -0.65
C SER A 140 14.64 7.63 -0.21
N GLN A 141 14.48 6.50 -0.90
CA GLN A 141 13.46 5.50 -0.58
C GLN A 141 14.10 4.13 -0.44
N TRP A 142 13.66 3.35 0.55
CA TRP A 142 13.94 1.92 0.54
C TRP A 142 13.13 1.26 -0.57
N TYR A 143 13.79 0.38 -1.30
CA TYR A 143 13.14 -0.47 -2.28
C TYR A 143 13.01 -1.87 -1.70
N LEU A 144 11.80 -2.34 -1.51
CA LEU A 144 11.49 -3.63 -0.90
C LEU A 144 10.74 -4.53 -1.88
N GLY A 145 10.84 -5.84 -1.66
CA GLY A 145 10.11 -6.81 -2.44
C GLY A 145 9.67 -8.01 -1.61
N ILE A 146 8.57 -8.62 -2.02
CA ILE A 146 8.09 -9.89 -1.51
C ILE A 146 7.73 -10.79 -2.69
N ARG A 147 8.16 -12.06 -2.65
CA ARG A 147 7.87 -13.04 -3.68
C ARG A 147 6.76 -13.98 -3.22
N LYS A 148 5.91 -14.41 -4.16
CA LYS A 148 4.78 -15.31 -3.89
C LYS A 148 5.21 -16.62 -3.22
N TRP A 149 6.39 -17.11 -3.55
CA TRP A 149 6.90 -18.40 -3.07
C TRP A 149 8.08 -18.26 -2.11
N GLN A 150 8.02 -17.29 -1.26
CA GLN A 150 9.09 -17.10 -0.29
C GLN A 150 8.71 -17.71 1.07
#